data_9c233f71017081cfb821db1c486c8b72
#
_entry.id   9c233f71017081cfb821db1c486c8b72
#
_cell.length_a   1.000
_cell.length_b   1.000
_cell.length_c   1.000
_cell.angle_alpha   90.00
_cell.angle_beta   90.00
_cell.angle_gamma   90.00
#
_symmetry.space_group_name_H-M   'P 1'
#
loop_
_entity.id
_entity.type
_entity.pdbx_description
1 polymer ?
#
loop_
_entity_poly.entity_id
_entity_poly.type
_entity_poly.pdbx_seq_one_letter_code
_entity_poly.pdbx_strand_id
1 'polypeptide(L)'
;IFCIIGAMSISAFPLFSGFTAKAVIMKAVGYEGLIYVYLVLLAASAGVLHHSGIKIPYFTFFSHDSGLRPKEAPINMIIAMAIASVFCIGIGVMPTQFYQILPYELNYQPYDASHIVGQFQLVIFAMLAFTFLMRFGFYPPEISSTVLNSDWFYRKLAPRIGTPFLLIANNIGVGANAFLIKFTKQFISRISYIYQHPVTGPV
;
A
#
# COMPACT_ATOMS: atom_id res chain seq x y z
N ILE A 1 -3.34 15.40 7.57
CA ILE A 1 -3.60 14.72 8.85
C ILE A 1 -3.86 13.23 8.62
N PHE A 2 -4.87 12.83 7.85
CA PHE A 2 -5.25 11.42 7.65
C PHE A 2 -4.11 10.54 7.09
N CYS A 3 -3.30 11.06 6.17
CA CYS A 3 -2.13 10.36 5.66
C CYS A 3 -1.12 10.04 6.77
N ILE A 4 -0.90 10.95 7.71
CA ILE A 4 0.01 10.73 8.84
C ILE A 4 -0.57 9.66 9.79
N ILE A 5 -1.88 9.68 10.06
CA ILE A 5 -2.53 8.63 10.85
C ILE A 5 -2.35 7.26 10.19
N GLY A 6 -2.57 7.18 8.88
CA GLY A 6 -2.33 5.96 8.11
C GLY A 6 -0.87 5.51 8.14
N ALA A 7 0.07 6.45 8.00
CA ALA A 7 1.50 6.19 8.08
C ALA A 7 1.92 5.66 9.45
N MET A 8 1.40 6.22 10.53
CA MET A 8 1.63 5.73 11.90
C MET A 8 1.03 4.34 12.10
N SER A 9 -0.17 4.10 11.56
CA SER A 9 -0.81 2.79 11.65
C SER A 9 -0.02 1.72 10.92
N ILE A 10 0.36 1.93 9.66
CA ILE A 10 1.13 0.95 8.88
C ILE A 10 2.55 0.73 9.43
N SER A 11 3.10 1.74 10.09
CA SER A 11 4.39 1.66 10.79
C SER A 11 4.32 0.86 12.09
N ALA A 12 3.16 0.36 12.46
CA ALA A 12 2.92 -0.29 13.74
C ALA A 12 3.32 0.58 14.94
N PHE A 13 3.03 1.90 14.87
CA PHE A 13 3.24 2.80 15.98
C PHE A 13 2.26 2.46 17.12
N PRO A 14 2.68 2.46 18.38
CA PRO A 14 1.79 2.18 19.51
C PRO A 14 0.52 3.04 19.47
N LEU A 15 -0.60 2.51 19.93
CA LEU A 15 -1.95 3.07 19.87
C LEU A 15 -2.63 3.05 18.49
N PHE A 16 -2.00 2.46 17.48
CA PHE A 16 -2.60 2.28 16.16
C PHE A 16 -2.83 0.80 15.83
N SER A 17 -3.76 0.53 14.94
CA SER A 17 -4.19 -0.84 14.58
C SER A 17 -3.05 -1.73 14.08
N GLY A 18 -2.10 -1.18 13.34
CA GLY A 18 -0.94 -1.93 12.86
C GLY A 18 -0.06 -2.48 13.98
N PHE A 19 0.02 -1.79 15.12
CA PHE A 19 0.77 -2.27 16.29
C PHE A 19 0.13 -3.53 16.87
N THR A 20 -1.18 -3.51 17.10
CA THR A 20 -1.91 -4.65 17.68
C THR A 20 -1.91 -5.86 16.75
N ALA A 21 -2.13 -5.67 15.46
CA ALA A 21 -2.09 -6.74 14.47
C ALA A 21 -0.68 -7.36 14.31
N LYS A 22 0.34 -6.52 14.19
CA LYS A 22 1.75 -6.97 14.09
C LYS A 22 2.17 -7.73 15.34
N ALA A 23 1.79 -7.24 16.51
CA ALA A 23 2.14 -7.87 17.79
C ALA A 23 1.69 -9.34 17.86
N VAL A 24 0.43 -9.61 17.48
CA VAL A 24 -0.11 -10.96 17.46
C VAL A 24 0.64 -11.87 16.48
N ILE A 25 0.87 -11.39 15.26
CA ILE A 25 1.56 -12.16 14.21
C ILE A 25 2.99 -12.50 14.66
N MET A 26 3.73 -11.51 15.13
CA MET A 26 5.12 -11.72 15.58
C MET A 26 5.20 -12.65 16.78
N LYS A 27 4.24 -12.55 17.71
CA LYS A 27 4.15 -13.45 18.87
C LYS A 27 3.85 -14.86 18.45
N ALA A 28 2.90 -15.07 17.54
CA ALA A 28 2.53 -16.41 17.04
C ALA A 28 3.72 -17.08 16.34
N VAL A 29 4.39 -16.36 15.43
CA VAL A 29 5.57 -16.89 14.72
C VAL A 29 6.72 -17.19 15.66
N GLY A 30 6.93 -16.34 16.68
CA GLY A 30 7.95 -16.57 17.70
C GLY A 30 7.63 -17.80 18.59
N TYR A 31 6.35 -18.00 18.92
CA TYR A 31 5.90 -19.15 19.71
C TYR A 31 6.09 -20.50 18.97
N GLU A 32 5.82 -20.51 17.65
CA GLU A 32 6.06 -21.66 16.79
C GLU A 32 7.56 -21.95 16.51
N GLY A 33 8.46 -21.10 17.00
CA GLY A 33 9.91 -21.25 16.80
C GLY A 33 10.37 -21.05 15.35
N LEU A 34 9.58 -20.42 14.50
CA LEU A 34 9.87 -20.17 13.09
C LEU A 34 10.82 -18.98 12.91
N ILE A 35 12.07 -19.14 13.35
CA ILE A 35 13.04 -18.02 13.42
C ILE A 35 13.28 -17.35 12.07
N TYR A 36 13.36 -18.08 10.98
CA TYR A 36 13.57 -17.50 9.65
C TYR A 36 12.38 -16.67 9.20
N VAL A 37 11.15 -17.14 9.44
CA VAL A 37 9.93 -16.38 9.14
C VAL A 37 9.86 -15.13 9.99
N TYR A 38 10.21 -15.24 11.27
CA TYR A 38 10.28 -14.09 12.19
C TYR A 38 11.24 -13.01 11.67
N LEU A 39 12.45 -13.37 11.26
CA LEU A 39 13.46 -12.45 10.73
C LEU A 39 13.01 -11.79 9.41
N VAL A 40 12.40 -12.57 8.51
CA VAL A 40 11.86 -12.04 7.25
C VAL A 40 10.73 -11.04 7.51
N LEU A 41 9.81 -11.34 8.42
CA LEU A 41 8.73 -10.43 8.80
C LEU A 41 9.26 -9.17 9.48
N LEU A 42 10.30 -9.28 10.31
CA LEU A 42 10.94 -8.14 10.94
C LEU A 42 11.60 -7.23 9.90
N ALA A 43 12.33 -7.81 8.93
CA ALA A 43 12.95 -7.06 7.83
C ALA A 43 11.89 -6.40 6.94
N ALA A 44 10.82 -7.11 6.59
CA ALA A 44 9.69 -6.56 5.84
C ALA A 44 9.02 -5.40 6.58
N SER A 45 8.84 -5.54 7.89
CA SER A 45 8.30 -4.48 8.75
C SER A 45 9.16 -3.22 8.76
N ALA A 46 10.49 -3.37 8.80
CA ALA A 46 11.42 -2.25 8.70
C ALA A 46 11.34 -1.56 7.34
N GLY A 47 11.21 -2.34 6.25
CA GLY A 47 11.04 -1.81 4.89
C GLY A 47 9.74 -1.04 4.73
N VAL A 48 8.63 -1.55 5.25
CA VAL A 48 7.31 -0.87 5.23
C VAL A 48 7.35 0.42 6.04
N LEU A 49 7.95 0.39 7.24
CA LEU A 49 8.13 1.57 8.07
C LEU A 49 8.94 2.65 7.34
N HIS A 50 10.07 2.28 6.72
CA HIS A 50 10.90 3.23 5.98
C HIS A 50 10.15 3.81 4.77
N HIS A 51 9.50 2.97 3.96
CA HIS A 51 8.83 3.41 2.75
C HIS A 51 7.52 4.13 3.04
N SER A 52 6.57 3.46 3.66
CA SER A 52 5.20 3.98 3.82
C SER A 52 5.05 4.87 5.05
N GLY A 53 5.81 4.60 6.11
CA GLY A 53 5.75 5.37 7.35
C GLY A 53 6.53 6.67 7.31
N ILE A 54 7.67 6.70 6.63
CA ILE A 54 8.58 7.87 6.65
C ILE A 54 8.66 8.51 5.27
N LYS A 55 9.08 7.76 4.24
CA LYS A 55 9.36 8.30 2.91
C LYS A 55 8.15 9.00 2.29
N ILE A 56 7.00 8.33 2.24
CA ILE A 56 5.80 8.88 1.59
C ILE A 56 5.34 10.17 2.28
N PRO A 57 5.12 10.24 3.61
CA PRO A 57 4.75 11.48 4.27
C PRO A 57 5.80 12.58 4.09
N TYR A 58 7.08 12.25 4.18
CA TYR A 58 8.14 13.23 4.03
C TYR A 58 8.14 13.90 2.66
N PHE A 59 8.18 13.12 1.58
CA PHE A 59 8.22 13.68 0.23
C PHE A 59 6.91 14.33 -0.19
N THR A 60 5.78 13.88 0.37
CA THR A 60 4.48 14.47 0.05
C THR A 60 4.24 15.80 0.75
N PHE A 61 4.69 15.96 2.01
CA PHE A 61 4.29 17.09 2.84
C PHE A 61 5.44 17.94 3.40
N PHE A 62 6.65 17.41 3.48
CA PHE A 62 7.77 18.04 4.20
C PHE A 62 9.02 18.26 3.34
N SER A 63 9.04 17.76 2.11
CA SER A 63 10.13 17.98 1.16
C SER A 63 10.04 19.38 0.52
N HIS A 64 10.70 19.56 -0.62
CA HIS A 64 10.70 20.83 -1.34
C HIS A 64 9.31 21.20 -1.89
N ASP A 65 9.04 22.49 -2.00
CA ASP A 65 7.79 23.01 -2.58
C ASP A 65 7.80 22.85 -4.10
N SER A 66 6.89 22.00 -4.61
CA SER A 66 6.70 21.80 -6.06
C SER A 66 5.96 22.97 -6.75
N GLY A 67 5.49 23.96 -6.00
CA GLY A 67 4.66 25.05 -6.50
C GLY A 67 3.21 24.66 -6.81
N LEU A 68 2.86 23.39 -6.73
CA LEU A 68 1.50 22.91 -6.95
C LEU A 68 0.59 23.27 -5.77
N ARG A 69 -0.60 23.74 -6.07
CA ARG A 69 -1.62 24.08 -5.07
C ARG A 69 -2.93 23.34 -5.40
N PRO A 70 -2.98 22.02 -5.18
CA PRO A 70 -4.18 21.23 -5.45
C PRO A 70 -5.30 21.67 -4.50
N LYS A 71 -6.53 21.57 -4.98
CA LYS A 71 -7.72 21.74 -4.15
C LYS A 71 -7.83 20.58 -3.16
N GLU A 72 -8.50 20.84 -2.04
CA GLU A 72 -8.80 19.80 -1.05
C GLU A 72 -9.69 18.71 -1.66
N ALA A 73 -9.57 17.49 -1.12
CA ALA A 73 -10.34 16.36 -1.58
C ALA A 73 -11.86 16.58 -1.39
N PRO A 74 -12.71 15.98 -2.24
CA PRO A 74 -14.16 16.04 -2.08
C PRO A 74 -14.61 15.51 -0.71
N ILE A 75 -15.71 16.04 -0.18
CA ILE A 75 -16.20 15.73 1.18
C ILE A 75 -16.41 14.23 1.43
N ASN A 76 -16.87 13.48 0.43
CA ASN A 76 -17.04 12.03 0.51
C ASN A 76 -15.71 11.29 0.74
N MET A 77 -14.63 11.74 0.10
CA MET A 77 -13.29 11.19 0.33
C MET A 77 -12.76 11.56 1.72
N ILE A 78 -13.01 12.78 2.17
CA ILE A 78 -12.63 13.23 3.53
C ILE A 78 -13.35 12.39 4.58
N ILE A 79 -14.66 12.12 4.41
CA ILE A 79 -15.43 11.27 5.32
C ILE A 79 -14.87 9.84 5.33
N ALA A 80 -14.55 9.27 4.17
CA ALA A 80 -13.97 7.93 4.09
C ALA A 80 -12.61 7.85 4.81
N MET A 81 -11.74 8.84 4.60
CA MET A 81 -10.45 8.93 5.31
C MET A 81 -10.62 9.13 6.82
N ALA A 82 -11.62 9.90 7.25
CA ALA A 82 -11.93 10.09 8.66
C ALA A 82 -12.40 8.79 9.31
N ILE A 83 -13.31 8.06 8.68
CA ILE A 83 -13.78 6.74 9.15
C ILE A 83 -12.62 5.76 9.26
N ALA A 84 -11.77 5.65 8.22
CA ALA A 84 -10.59 4.79 8.25
C ALA A 84 -9.63 5.17 9.39
N SER A 85 -9.42 6.46 9.62
CA SER A 85 -8.56 6.95 10.72
C SER A 85 -9.12 6.61 12.10
N VAL A 86 -10.44 6.67 12.28
CA VAL A 86 -11.12 6.25 13.52
C VAL A 86 -10.89 4.77 13.78
N PHE A 87 -10.99 3.92 12.75
CA PHE A 87 -10.68 2.49 12.88
C PHE A 87 -9.18 2.24 13.16
N CYS A 88 -8.29 2.98 12.52
CA CYS A 88 -6.86 2.87 12.79
C CYS A 88 -6.50 3.14 14.25
N ILE A 89 -7.12 4.13 14.87
CA ILE A 89 -6.90 4.48 16.28
C ILE A 89 -7.71 3.56 17.19
N GLY A 90 -8.99 3.35 16.88
CA GLY A 90 -9.91 2.57 17.73
C GLY A 90 -9.42 1.13 17.97
N ILE A 91 -9.03 0.43 16.91
CA ILE A 91 -8.47 -0.93 17.01
C ILE A 91 -7.16 -0.92 17.80
N GLY A 92 -6.33 0.11 17.63
CA GLY A 92 -5.09 0.23 18.37
C GLY A 92 -5.30 0.44 19.87
N VAL A 93 -6.23 1.30 20.25
CA VAL A 93 -6.52 1.62 21.65
C VAL A 93 -7.29 0.50 22.36
N MET A 94 -8.12 -0.25 21.62
CA MET A 94 -9.00 -1.29 22.16
C MET A 94 -8.64 -2.69 21.59
N PRO A 95 -7.43 -3.22 21.86
CA PRO A 95 -6.99 -4.49 21.26
C PRO A 95 -7.86 -5.67 21.70
N THR A 96 -8.35 -5.68 22.91
CA THR A 96 -9.17 -6.77 23.46
C THR A 96 -10.44 -6.98 22.64
N GLN A 97 -11.16 -5.91 22.30
CA GLN A 97 -12.37 -5.97 21.48
C GLN A 97 -12.06 -6.48 20.07
N PHE A 98 -10.93 -6.05 19.52
CA PHE A 98 -10.48 -6.54 18.22
C PHE A 98 -10.15 -8.03 18.26
N TYR A 99 -9.47 -8.51 19.31
CA TYR A 99 -9.11 -9.92 19.43
C TYR A 99 -10.31 -10.85 19.65
N GLN A 100 -11.40 -10.36 20.25
CA GLN A 100 -12.65 -11.12 20.39
C GLN A 100 -13.35 -11.43 19.06
N ILE A 101 -13.05 -10.70 17.98
CA ILE A 101 -13.59 -10.95 16.64
C ILE A 101 -12.85 -12.09 15.95
N LEU A 102 -11.66 -12.49 16.43
CA LEU A 102 -10.88 -13.55 15.85
C LEU A 102 -11.56 -14.90 16.08
N PRO A 103 -11.38 -15.88 15.17
CA PRO A 103 -12.04 -17.19 15.25
C PRO A 103 -11.55 -18.06 16.42
N TYR A 104 -10.44 -17.72 17.04
CA TYR A 104 -9.85 -18.40 18.18
C TYR A 104 -9.69 -17.46 19.36
N GLU A 105 -9.93 -17.96 20.57
CA GLU A 105 -9.69 -17.17 21.78
C GLU A 105 -8.21 -16.80 21.89
N LEU A 106 -7.95 -15.52 22.01
CA LEU A 106 -6.61 -14.97 22.13
C LEU A 106 -6.48 -14.19 23.43
N ASN A 107 -5.75 -14.76 24.39
CA ASN A 107 -5.39 -14.10 25.63
C ASN A 107 -4.00 -13.49 25.51
N TYR A 108 -3.90 -12.35 24.84
CA TYR A 108 -2.64 -11.63 24.58
C TYR A 108 -2.79 -10.15 24.82
N GLN A 109 -1.79 -9.57 25.52
CA GLN A 109 -1.68 -8.13 25.74
C GLN A 109 -0.53 -7.57 24.90
N PRO A 110 -0.81 -6.74 23.88
CA PRO A 110 0.22 -6.19 23.00
C PRO A 110 1.03 -5.08 23.66
N TYR A 111 0.51 -4.45 24.71
CA TYR A 111 1.12 -3.30 25.41
C TYR A 111 2.05 -3.71 26.56
N ASP A 112 2.92 -4.67 26.29
CA ASP A 112 4.04 -4.98 27.17
C ASP A 112 5.18 -3.99 26.95
N ALA A 113 5.87 -3.62 28.05
CA ALA A 113 6.94 -2.62 28.01
C ALA A 113 8.08 -3.00 27.05
N SER A 114 8.47 -4.26 27.02
CA SER A 114 9.52 -4.76 26.13
C SER A 114 9.14 -4.62 24.66
N HIS A 115 7.89 -4.89 24.31
CA HIS A 115 7.37 -4.79 22.95
C HIS A 115 7.22 -3.33 22.49
N ILE A 116 6.75 -2.45 23.38
CA ILE A 116 6.65 -1.02 23.10
C ILE A 116 8.06 -0.43 22.84
N VAL A 117 9.02 -0.72 23.74
CA VAL A 117 10.40 -0.25 23.60
C VAL A 117 11.03 -0.77 22.32
N GLY A 118 10.86 -2.06 22.00
CA GLY A 118 11.38 -2.65 20.76
C GLY A 118 10.80 -1.98 19.51
N GLN A 119 9.51 -1.66 19.51
CA GLN A 119 8.88 -0.95 18.40
C GLN A 119 9.37 0.49 18.27
N PHE A 120 9.54 1.22 19.37
CA PHE A 120 10.13 2.57 19.35
C PHE A 120 11.57 2.55 18.86
N GLN A 121 12.37 1.58 19.28
CA GLN A 121 13.73 1.40 18.75
C GLN A 121 13.73 1.24 17.24
N LEU A 122 12.85 0.38 16.70
CA LEU A 122 12.73 0.19 15.25
C LEU A 122 12.37 1.51 14.53
N VAL A 123 11.40 2.26 15.06
CA VAL A 123 10.99 3.55 14.50
C VAL A 123 12.13 4.56 14.53
N ILE A 124 12.81 4.71 15.67
CA ILE A 124 13.91 5.66 15.84
C ILE A 124 15.08 5.32 14.91
N PHE A 125 15.49 4.06 14.85
CA PHE A 125 16.57 3.65 13.96
C PHE A 125 16.20 3.81 12.48
N ALA A 126 14.96 3.55 12.09
CA ALA A 126 14.51 3.79 10.72
C ALA A 126 14.51 5.29 10.37
N MET A 127 14.10 6.16 11.29
CA MET A 127 14.16 7.61 11.12
C MET A 127 15.60 8.12 11.04
N LEU A 128 16.49 7.61 11.89
CA LEU A 128 17.91 7.96 11.86
C LEU A 128 18.55 7.50 10.55
N ALA A 129 18.28 6.27 10.10
CA ALA A 129 18.78 5.76 8.83
C ALA A 129 18.29 6.61 7.64
N PHE A 130 17.01 6.97 7.61
CA PHE A 130 16.46 7.85 6.58
C PHE A 130 17.14 9.22 6.60
N THR A 131 17.26 9.84 7.75
CA THR A 131 17.91 11.15 7.92
C THR A 131 19.37 11.10 7.48
N PHE A 132 20.09 10.04 7.85
CA PHE A 132 21.48 9.82 7.43
C PHE A 132 21.59 9.70 5.90
N LEU A 133 20.79 8.84 5.28
CA LEU A 133 20.78 8.66 3.83
C LEU A 133 20.48 9.97 3.09
N MET A 134 19.52 10.76 3.59
CA MET A 134 19.18 12.06 3.02
C MET A 134 20.31 13.08 3.19
N ARG A 135 20.90 13.13 4.39
CA ARG A 135 21.94 14.12 4.73
C ARG A 135 23.23 13.91 3.94
N PHE A 136 23.61 12.67 3.70
CA PHE A 136 24.84 12.31 2.97
C PHE A 136 24.62 12.14 1.47
N GLY A 137 23.43 12.36 0.96
CA GLY A 137 23.15 12.27 -0.47
C GLY A 137 23.17 10.85 -1.04
N PHE A 138 23.15 9.83 -0.18
CA PHE A 138 23.04 8.43 -0.61
C PHE A 138 21.62 8.05 -1.01
N TYR A 139 20.65 8.88 -0.68
CA TYR A 139 19.27 8.64 -1.09
C TYR A 139 19.13 8.95 -2.58
N PRO A 140 18.56 8.05 -3.40
CA PRO A 140 18.36 8.31 -4.82
C PRO A 140 17.54 9.58 -5.03
N PRO A 141 17.95 10.48 -5.95
CA PRO A 141 17.20 11.69 -6.24
C PRO A 141 15.82 11.35 -6.79
N GLU A 142 14.86 12.21 -6.52
CA GLU A 142 13.54 12.14 -7.14
C GLU A 142 13.66 12.47 -8.63
N ILE A 143 13.42 11.49 -9.47
CA ILE A 143 13.39 11.66 -10.92
C ILE A 143 11.98 11.48 -11.43
N SER A 144 11.59 12.27 -12.42
CA SER A 144 10.34 12.06 -13.13
C SER A 144 10.39 10.73 -13.86
N SER A 145 9.66 9.76 -13.37
CA SER A 145 9.67 8.39 -13.90
C SER A 145 8.25 7.85 -14.04
N THR A 146 8.08 6.96 -15.01
CA THR A 146 6.83 6.21 -15.16
C THR A 146 6.95 4.91 -14.41
N VAL A 147 6.08 4.69 -13.44
CA VAL A 147 6.01 3.42 -12.72
C VAL A 147 5.40 2.37 -13.65
N LEU A 148 6.10 1.24 -13.80
CA LEU A 148 5.60 0.09 -14.53
C LEU A 148 4.64 -0.69 -13.63
N ASN A 149 3.37 -0.33 -13.68
CA ASN A 149 2.31 -1.02 -12.95
C ASN A 149 1.78 -2.22 -13.77
N SER A 150 0.99 -3.06 -13.12
CA SER A 150 0.32 -4.19 -13.79
C SER A 150 -0.54 -3.79 -14.99
N ASP A 151 -0.99 -2.54 -15.04
CA ASP A 151 -1.73 -1.98 -16.18
C ASP A 151 -0.89 -1.91 -17.47
N TRP A 152 0.46 -1.89 -17.37
CA TRP A 152 1.33 -1.99 -18.54
C TRP A 152 1.05 -3.26 -19.37
N PHE A 153 0.75 -4.38 -18.70
CA PHE A 153 0.40 -5.62 -19.38
C PHE A 153 -0.87 -5.46 -20.22
N TYR A 154 -1.89 -4.79 -19.69
CA TYR A 154 -3.16 -4.57 -20.39
C TYR A 154 -3.08 -3.47 -21.44
N ARG A 155 -2.32 -2.41 -21.18
CA ARG A 155 -2.24 -1.21 -22.04
C ARG A 155 -1.24 -1.35 -23.19
N LYS A 156 -0.13 -2.04 -22.96
CA LYS A 156 0.98 -2.14 -23.93
C LYS A 156 1.22 -3.55 -24.45
N LEU A 157 1.31 -4.53 -23.54
CA LEU A 157 1.67 -5.89 -23.92
C LEU A 157 0.49 -6.62 -24.56
N ALA A 158 -0.68 -6.59 -23.95
CA ALA A 158 -1.87 -7.30 -24.46
C ALA A 158 -2.27 -6.86 -25.89
N PRO A 159 -2.29 -5.57 -26.25
CA PRO A 159 -2.51 -5.17 -27.63
C PRO A 159 -1.42 -5.64 -28.59
N ARG A 160 -0.15 -5.61 -28.17
CA ARG A 160 0.98 -6.04 -29.02
C ARG A 160 0.97 -7.53 -29.34
N ILE A 161 0.58 -8.35 -28.36
CA ILE A 161 0.48 -9.81 -28.54
C ILE A 161 -0.87 -10.19 -29.16
N GLY A 162 -1.93 -9.56 -28.72
CA GLY A 162 -3.29 -9.88 -29.16
C GLY A 162 -3.57 -9.56 -30.63
N THR A 163 -3.03 -8.44 -31.13
CA THR A 163 -3.23 -8.08 -32.54
C THR A 163 -2.63 -9.09 -33.54
N PRO A 164 -1.35 -9.51 -33.44
CA PRO A 164 -0.82 -10.53 -34.34
C PRO A 164 -1.48 -11.89 -34.15
N PHE A 165 -1.81 -12.26 -32.89
CA PHE A 165 -2.54 -13.50 -32.63
C PHE A 165 -3.93 -13.51 -33.26
N LEU A 166 -4.67 -12.40 -33.21
CA LEU A 166 -5.95 -12.22 -33.83
C LEU A 166 -5.84 -12.26 -35.37
N LEU A 167 -4.77 -11.71 -35.94
CA LEU A 167 -4.51 -11.79 -37.40
C LEU A 167 -4.20 -13.22 -37.85
N ILE A 168 -3.43 -13.98 -37.05
CA ILE A 168 -3.17 -15.40 -37.34
C ILE A 168 -4.44 -16.23 -37.20
N ALA A 169 -5.24 -16.00 -36.13
CA ALA A 169 -6.50 -16.69 -35.93
C ALA A 169 -7.55 -16.38 -37.04
N ASN A 170 -7.50 -15.15 -37.56
CA ASN A 170 -8.37 -14.76 -38.66
C ASN A 170 -8.02 -15.50 -39.97
N ASN A 171 -6.75 -15.82 -40.18
CA ASN A 171 -6.30 -16.57 -41.36
C ASN A 171 -6.61 -18.08 -41.27
N ILE A 172 -6.88 -18.61 -40.08
CA ILE A 172 -7.13 -20.04 -39.83
C ILE A 172 -8.63 -20.39 -39.79
N GLY A 173 -9.52 -19.41 -39.58
CA GLY A 173 -10.95 -19.75 -39.44
C GLY A 173 -11.92 -18.59 -39.68
N VAL A 174 -12.51 -18.53 -40.85
CA VAL A 174 -13.37 -17.42 -41.31
C VAL A 174 -14.75 -17.36 -40.59
N GLY A 175 -15.17 -18.40 -39.89
CA GLY A 175 -16.53 -18.48 -39.33
C GLY A 175 -16.68 -18.14 -37.81
N ALA A 176 -15.68 -18.45 -37.00
CA ALA A 176 -15.76 -18.26 -35.55
C ALA A 176 -15.18 -16.89 -35.08
N ASN A 177 -14.53 -16.20 -35.96
CA ASN A 177 -13.65 -15.08 -35.63
C ASN A 177 -14.35 -13.73 -35.38
N ALA A 178 -15.50 -13.49 -36.00
CA ALA A 178 -16.17 -12.19 -35.90
C ALA A 178 -16.65 -11.89 -34.48
N PHE A 179 -17.07 -12.90 -33.74
CA PHE A 179 -17.55 -12.76 -32.36
C PHE A 179 -16.39 -12.48 -31.38
N LEU A 180 -15.30 -13.24 -31.50
CA LEU A 180 -14.12 -13.07 -30.65
C LEU A 180 -13.42 -11.72 -30.86
N ILE A 181 -13.28 -11.30 -32.12
CA ILE A 181 -12.69 -10.00 -32.47
C ILE A 181 -13.56 -8.85 -31.96
N LYS A 182 -14.89 -8.97 -32.13
CA LYS A 182 -15.82 -7.95 -31.63
C LYS A 182 -15.80 -7.85 -30.12
N PHE A 183 -15.76 -8.98 -29.42
CA PHE A 183 -15.70 -9.03 -27.96
C PHE A 183 -14.37 -8.45 -27.42
N THR A 184 -13.25 -8.86 -28.03
CA THR A 184 -11.92 -8.39 -27.57
C THR A 184 -11.72 -6.91 -27.88
N LYS A 185 -12.12 -6.41 -29.04
CA LYS A 185 -12.11 -4.98 -29.35
C LYS A 185 -12.99 -4.18 -28.39
N GLN A 186 -14.17 -4.69 -28.07
CA GLN A 186 -15.12 -4.03 -27.18
C GLN A 186 -14.63 -4.02 -25.73
N PHE A 187 -13.97 -5.10 -25.28
CA PHE A 187 -13.37 -5.21 -23.96
C PHE A 187 -12.15 -4.27 -23.81
N ILE A 188 -11.25 -4.27 -24.78
CA ILE A 188 -10.08 -3.38 -24.79
C ILE A 188 -10.49 -1.91 -24.87
N SER A 189 -11.49 -1.57 -25.69
CA SER A 189 -11.98 -0.18 -25.79
C SER A 189 -12.66 0.29 -24.50
N ARG A 190 -13.41 -0.57 -23.80
CA ARG A 190 -14.00 -0.22 -22.49
C ARG A 190 -12.92 0.01 -21.43
N ILE A 191 -11.92 -0.85 -21.35
CA ILE A 191 -10.81 -0.66 -20.40
C ILE A 191 -10.02 0.60 -20.73
N SER A 192 -9.72 0.84 -22.01
CA SER A 192 -9.03 2.05 -22.45
C SER A 192 -9.84 3.31 -22.19
N TYR A 193 -11.15 3.28 -22.39
CA TYR A 193 -12.07 4.39 -22.10
C TYR A 193 -12.12 4.72 -20.62
N ILE A 194 -12.25 3.70 -19.75
CA ILE A 194 -12.25 3.89 -18.28
C ILE A 194 -10.94 4.51 -17.82
N TYR A 195 -9.83 4.18 -18.43
CA TYR A 195 -8.51 4.68 -18.05
C TYR A 195 -8.16 6.06 -18.62
N GLN A 196 -8.70 6.40 -19.79
CA GLN A 196 -8.49 7.73 -20.41
C GLN A 196 -9.41 8.80 -19.82
N HIS A 197 -10.52 8.37 -19.20
CA HIS A 197 -11.47 9.23 -18.51
C HIS A 197 -11.61 8.74 -17.07
N PRO A 198 -10.59 8.96 -16.22
CA PRO A 198 -10.78 8.74 -14.80
C PRO A 198 -11.98 9.61 -14.40
N VAL A 199 -12.93 9.00 -13.68
CA VAL A 199 -14.08 9.72 -13.11
C VAL A 199 -13.51 10.69 -12.06
N THR A 200 -12.98 11.81 -12.55
CA THR A 200 -12.80 12.98 -11.71
C THR A 200 -14.21 13.45 -11.44
N GLY A 201 -14.67 13.24 -10.21
CA GLY A 201 -15.94 13.80 -9.75
C GLY A 201 -15.98 15.29 -10.07
N PRO A 202 -17.17 15.86 -10.19
CA PRO A 202 -17.31 17.28 -10.49
C PRO A 202 -16.51 18.10 -9.49
N VAL A 203 -15.67 18.98 -10.05
CA VAL A 203 -14.87 19.95 -9.31
C VAL A 203 -15.81 20.95 -8.66
#